data_71a6a838362deb3ed390f7a0bc373fff
#
_entry.id   71a6a838362deb3ed390f7a0bc373fff
#
_cell.length_a   1.000
_cell.length_b   1.000
_cell.length_c   1.000
_cell.angle_alpha   90.00
_cell.angle_beta   90.00
_cell.angle_gamma   90.00
#
_symmetry.space_group_name_H-M   'P 1'
#
loop_
_entity.id
_entity.type
_entity.pdbx_description
1 polymer ?
#
loop_
_entity_poly.entity_id
_entity_poly.type
_entity_poly.pdbx_seq_one_letter_code
_entity_poly.pdbx_strand_id
1 'polypeptide(L)'
;MVKIKPFAGIRPPKELAAEVSSRPYDVLNSQEAKAEATERSLLHIIKPEIDFDPIADEHDEKVYKKAVENFKKWRDNKWLVQDGEEHYYIYAQTMNGRTQYGLAMCCYYEDYWSGKIKKHELTRIEKEEDRMKHVELQQANLEPVFFAYPDNDEINKIVADYVKNNKADYDFTAAPEGFGHHFWVIRDKKINDRITEIFAGIPALYVADGHHRTAAAARVGKKRQESNPNHTGNEEYCYFLAVTFPASQLRIIDYNRVVKDLNGMTTEQFLKALEKNFTVEPKGKEIYHPSKLHNFSLYLDGQWYSLTAKPGTYDDNDPIGVLDVTVLSNLVLDQLLDIKDLRTSKRIDFVGGIRGLEELKKRVDSGEMKAAFALYPVSMQQLIDIADTGNIMPPKTTWFEPKLRSGVVIHTFDEK
;
A
#
# COMPACT_ATOMS: atom_id res chain seq x y z
N MET A 1 18.71 -13.88 5.88
CA MET A 1 17.43 -14.21 6.44
C MET A 1 16.90 -12.99 7.17
N VAL A 2 15.59 -12.75 7.12
CA VAL A 2 14.98 -11.58 7.74
C VAL A 2 14.94 -11.71 9.26
N LYS A 3 14.98 -10.58 9.97
CA LYS A 3 14.91 -10.52 11.42
C LYS A 3 13.60 -9.85 11.85
N ILE A 4 12.80 -10.57 12.61
CA ILE A 4 11.52 -10.08 13.16
C ILE A 4 11.45 -10.33 14.66
N LYS A 5 10.53 -9.64 15.35
CA LYS A 5 10.18 -9.94 16.74
C LYS A 5 8.70 -9.71 17.04
N PRO A 6 8.14 -10.36 18.07
CA PRO A 6 6.87 -9.97 18.67
C PRO A 6 7.06 -8.63 19.41
N PHE A 7 5.96 -7.96 19.73
CA PHE A 7 5.98 -6.68 20.44
C PHE A 7 4.74 -6.49 21.32
N ALA A 8 4.86 -5.64 22.35
CA ALA A 8 3.73 -5.25 23.18
C ALA A 8 2.96 -4.12 22.49
N GLY A 9 1.98 -4.50 21.67
CA GLY A 9 1.22 -3.57 20.85
C GLY A 9 0.38 -2.60 21.68
N ILE A 10 0.32 -1.34 21.26
CA ILE A 10 -0.68 -0.39 21.73
C ILE A 10 -1.89 -0.53 20.81
N ARG A 11 -3.06 -0.76 21.37
CA ARG A 11 -4.27 -1.02 20.59
C ARG A 11 -5.54 -0.55 21.29
N PRO A 12 -6.62 -0.25 20.57
CA PRO A 12 -7.88 0.16 21.17
C PRO A 12 -8.54 -0.98 21.95
N PRO A 13 -9.34 -0.67 22.98
CA PRO A 13 -10.32 -1.62 23.51
C PRO A 13 -11.25 -2.13 22.39
N LYS A 14 -11.77 -3.34 22.55
CA LYS A 14 -12.57 -4.02 21.50
C LYS A 14 -13.72 -3.16 20.96
N GLU A 15 -14.42 -2.51 21.85
CA GLU A 15 -15.59 -1.66 21.55
C GLU A 15 -15.23 -0.39 20.77
N LEU A 16 -13.97 0.05 20.83
CA LEU A 16 -13.46 1.23 20.12
C LEU A 16 -12.70 0.90 18.84
N ALA A 17 -12.41 -0.37 18.56
CA ALA A 17 -11.52 -0.76 17.47
C ALA A 17 -12.00 -0.24 16.10
N ALA A 18 -13.29 -0.31 15.82
CA ALA A 18 -13.87 0.19 14.57
C ALA A 18 -13.82 1.72 14.45
N GLU A 19 -13.99 2.45 15.57
CA GLU A 19 -13.99 3.91 15.60
C GLU A 19 -12.55 4.48 15.52
N VAL A 20 -11.62 3.87 16.26
CA VAL A 20 -10.22 4.32 16.33
C VAL A 20 -9.50 4.04 15.03
N SER A 21 -9.67 2.84 14.46
CA SER A 21 -8.94 2.47 13.25
C SER A 21 -9.38 3.29 12.04
N SER A 22 -8.42 3.86 11.31
CA SER A 22 -8.68 4.73 10.17
C SER A 22 -8.00 4.24 8.89
N ARG A 23 -8.39 4.80 7.76
CA ARG A 23 -7.63 4.67 6.51
C ARG A 23 -6.22 5.26 6.69
N PRO A 24 -5.21 4.77 5.96
CA PRO A 24 -3.87 5.32 6.04
C PRO A 24 -3.82 6.78 5.52
N TYR A 25 -2.82 7.52 5.98
CA TYR A 25 -2.70 8.96 5.74
C TYR A 25 -2.66 9.36 4.26
N ASP A 26 -2.13 8.50 3.42
CA ASP A 26 -1.81 8.76 2.00
C ASP A 26 -2.97 8.49 1.03
N VAL A 27 -4.09 7.96 1.52
CA VAL A 27 -5.30 7.73 0.71
C VAL A 27 -6.38 8.79 0.90
N LEU A 28 -6.16 9.76 1.81
CA LEU A 28 -7.08 10.85 2.12
C LEU A 28 -6.36 12.20 2.01
N ASN A 29 -6.96 13.17 1.34
CA ASN A 29 -6.57 14.55 1.54
C ASN A 29 -7.11 15.08 2.88
N SER A 30 -6.66 16.26 3.33
CA SER A 30 -7.03 16.78 4.66
C SER A 30 -8.51 17.14 4.79
N GLN A 31 -9.18 17.52 3.70
CA GLN A 31 -10.63 17.78 3.71
C GLN A 31 -11.42 16.46 3.87
N GLU A 32 -11.04 15.45 3.13
CA GLU A 32 -11.64 14.10 3.25
C GLU A 32 -11.41 13.52 4.64
N ALA A 33 -10.18 13.65 5.16
CA ALA A 33 -9.84 13.19 6.50
C ALA A 33 -10.67 13.91 7.58
N LYS A 34 -10.87 15.24 7.47
CA LYS A 34 -11.72 16.01 8.39
C LYS A 34 -13.18 15.59 8.33
N ALA A 35 -13.67 15.28 7.13
CA ALA A 35 -15.05 14.83 6.93
C ALA A 35 -15.31 13.40 7.45
N GLU A 36 -14.27 12.52 7.41
CA GLU A 36 -14.38 11.13 7.85
C GLU A 36 -14.10 10.93 9.34
N ALA A 37 -13.28 11.80 9.95
CA ALA A 37 -12.82 11.63 11.32
C ALA A 37 -13.99 11.75 12.33
N THR A 38 -14.16 10.71 13.13
CA THR A 38 -14.96 10.75 14.36
C THR A 38 -14.09 11.23 15.53
N GLU A 39 -14.67 11.49 16.70
CA GLU A 39 -13.96 12.01 17.88
C GLU A 39 -12.72 11.20 18.26
N ARG A 40 -12.76 9.87 18.06
CA ARG A 40 -11.67 8.94 18.44
C ARG A 40 -10.92 8.38 17.26
N SER A 41 -11.18 8.89 16.05
CA SER A 41 -10.46 8.42 14.85
C SER A 41 -8.96 8.67 14.96
N LEU A 42 -8.14 7.69 14.59
CA LEU A 42 -6.69 7.85 14.53
C LEU A 42 -6.26 8.96 13.55
N LEU A 43 -7.13 9.39 12.65
CA LEU A 43 -6.87 10.53 11.75
C LEU A 43 -6.43 11.77 12.50
N HIS A 44 -6.94 12.03 13.72
CA HIS A 44 -6.48 13.13 14.57
C HIS A 44 -4.99 13.01 15.01
N ILE A 45 -4.39 11.83 14.85
CA ILE A 45 -2.99 11.59 15.22
C ILE A 45 -2.10 11.49 13.99
N ILE A 46 -2.57 10.88 12.90
CA ILE A 46 -1.79 10.68 11.67
C ILE A 46 -1.95 11.80 10.64
N LYS A 47 -3.03 12.60 10.75
CA LYS A 47 -3.36 13.81 9.96
C LYS A 47 -3.86 14.94 10.86
N PRO A 48 -3.07 15.34 11.86
CA PRO A 48 -3.52 16.26 12.93
C PRO A 48 -3.81 17.68 12.45
N GLU A 49 -3.47 18.04 11.21
CA GLU A 49 -3.85 19.29 10.57
C GLU A 49 -5.37 19.51 10.53
N ILE A 50 -6.16 18.41 10.58
CA ILE A 50 -7.63 18.47 10.56
C ILE A 50 -8.24 19.07 11.84
N ASP A 51 -7.47 19.13 12.94
CA ASP A 51 -7.90 19.66 14.23
C ASP A 51 -7.87 21.20 14.27
N PHE A 52 -7.36 21.83 13.21
CA PHE A 52 -7.31 23.29 13.11
C PHE A 52 -8.45 23.82 12.23
N ASP A 53 -8.87 25.07 12.52
CA ASP A 53 -9.86 25.78 11.72
C ASP A 53 -9.32 27.20 11.42
N PRO A 54 -9.00 27.52 10.16
CA PRO A 54 -9.00 26.61 9.00
C PRO A 54 -7.97 25.49 9.15
N ILE A 55 -8.13 24.41 8.33
CA ILE A 55 -7.16 23.31 8.29
C ILE A 55 -5.77 23.86 8.10
N ALA A 56 -4.83 23.40 8.92
CA ALA A 56 -3.45 23.88 8.89
C ALA A 56 -2.64 23.25 7.72
N ASP A 57 -1.50 23.84 7.42
CA ASP A 57 -0.49 23.18 6.57
C ASP A 57 0.02 21.93 7.28
N GLU A 58 -0.03 20.75 6.62
CA GLU A 58 0.38 19.48 7.20
C GLU A 58 1.84 19.45 7.66
N HIS A 59 2.68 20.35 7.17
CA HIS A 59 4.10 20.45 7.52
C HIS A 59 4.42 21.52 8.58
N ASP A 60 3.41 22.22 9.11
CA ASP A 60 3.59 23.20 10.18
C ASP A 60 3.98 22.52 11.51
N GLU A 61 4.95 23.09 12.23
CA GLU A 61 5.41 22.58 13.54
C GLU A 61 4.28 22.35 14.55
N LYS A 62 3.24 23.19 14.54
CA LYS A 62 2.10 23.03 15.43
C LYS A 62 1.31 21.76 15.16
N VAL A 63 1.31 21.27 13.89
CA VAL A 63 0.62 20.05 13.47
C VAL A 63 1.32 18.83 14.08
N TYR A 64 2.65 18.76 14.01
CA TYR A 64 3.41 17.68 14.65
C TYR A 64 3.26 17.68 16.18
N LYS A 65 3.24 18.86 16.81
CA LYS A 65 2.97 18.97 18.26
C LYS A 65 1.57 18.44 18.59
N LYS A 66 0.58 18.77 17.76
CA LYS A 66 -0.78 18.30 17.92
C LYS A 66 -0.89 16.77 17.82
N ALA A 67 -0.13 16.14 16.91
CA ALA A 67 -0.03 14.69 16.82
C ALA A 67 0.43 14.06 18.15
N VAL A 68 1.48 14.60 18.75
CA VAL A 68 2.02 14.13 20.05
C VAL A 68 1.01 14.31 21.17
N GLU A 69 0.37 15.50 21.24
CA GLU A 69 -0.68 15.78 22.23
C GLU A 69 -1.84 14.80 22.11
N ASN A 70 -2.32 14.56 20.89
CA ASN A 70 -3.43 13.66 20.65
C ASN A 70 -3.04 12.20 21.00
N PHE A 71 -1.87 11.74 20.60
CA PHE A 71 -1.41 10.39 20.93
C PHE A 71 -1.36 10.17 22.46
N LYS A 72 -0.78 11.15 23.18
CA LYS A 72 -0.78 11.14 24.64
C LYS A 72 -2.20 11.12 25.21
N LYS A 73 -3.09 12.00 24.74
CA LYS A 73 -4.50 12.08 25.18
C LYS A 73 -5.23 10.76 24.98
N TRP A 74 -5.04 10.09 23.82
CA TRP A 74 -5.66 8.79 23.54
C TRP A 74 -5.20 7.71 24.52
N ARG A 75 -3.90 7.70 24.88
CA ARG A 75 -3.34 6.78 25.89
C ARG A 75 -3.89 7.10 27.30
N ASP A 76 -3.90 8.37 27.70
CA ASP A 76 -4.40 8.79 29.01
C ASP A 76 -5.89 8.46 29.20
N ASN A 77 -6.69 8.61 28.15
CA ASN A 77 -8.13 8.30 28.14
C ASN A 77 -8.41 6.79 27.99
N LYS A 78 -7.39 5.94 27.86
CA LYS A 78 -7.54 4.49 27.61
C LYS A 78 -8.26 4.16 26.30
N TRP A 79 -8.27 5.07 25.33
CA TRP A 79 -8.71 4.78 23.96
C TRP A 79 -7.67 3.96 23.20
N LEU A 80 -6.43 4.00 23.66
CA LEU A 80 -5.30 3.18 23.25
C LEU A 80 -4.65 2.61 24.51
N VAL A 81 -4.51 1.28 24.58
CA VAL A 81 -3.96 0.55 25.73
C VAL A 81 -2.85 -0.38 25.27
N GLN A 82 -1.73 -0.39 25.98
CA GLN A 82 -0.61 -1.26 25.67
C GLN A 82 -0.84 -2.66 26.24
N ASP A 83 -0.56 -3.69 25.45
CA ASP A 83 -0.56 -5.08 25.90
C ASP A 83 0.52 -5.31 26.97
N GLY A 84 0.23 -6.20 27.92
CA GLY A 84 1.15 -6.51 29.03
C GLY A 84 2.36 -7.33 28.60
N GLU A 85 2.25 -8.07 27.50
CA GLU A 85 3.24 -9.01 26.98
C GLU A 85 3.47 -8.77 25.49
N GLU A 86 4.58 -9.32 24.97
CA GLU A 86 4.91 -9.25 23.55
C GLU A 86 4.22 -10.37 22.77
N HIS A 87 3.58 -10.02 21.67
CA HIS A 87 2.84 -10.94 20.82
C HIS A 87 3.13 -10.68 19.35
N TYR A 88 2.95 -11.71 18.52
CA TYR A 88 2.52 -11.52 17.14
C TYR A 88 1.01 -11.42 17.10
N TYR A 89 0.50 -10.81 16.05
CA TYR A 89 -0.93 -10.65 15.86
C TYR A 89 -1.33 -11.13 14.47
N ILE A 90 -2.48 -11.77 14.36
CA ILE A 90 -3.08 -12.06 13.05
C ILE A 90 -4.01 -10.89 12.71
N TYR A 91 -3.82 -10.30 11.56
CA TYR A 91 -4.69 -9.29 11.01
C TYR A 91 -5.23 -9.75 9.66
N ALA A 92 -6.53 -10.02 9.59
CA ALA A 92 -7.19 -10.45 8.38
C ALA A 92 -8.14 -9.39 7.85
N GLN A 93 -8.26 -9.34 6.52
CA GLN A 93 -9.12 -8.40 5.83
C GLN A 93 -9.99 -9.12 4.81
N THR A 94 -11.29 -8.81 4.80
CA THR A 94 -12.28 -9.39 3.87
C THR A 94 -12.78 -8.34 2.90
N MET A 95 -12.62 -8.58 1.61
CA MET A 95 -13.13 -7.77 0.52
C MET A 95 -13.78 -8.67 -0.53
N ASN A 96 -15.02 -8.36 -0.93
CA ASN A 96 -15.75 -9.11 -1.98
C ASN A 96 -15.79 -10.64 -1.71
N GLY A 97 -16.03 -11.02 -0.45
CA GLY A 97 -16.13 -12.42 -0.03
C GLY A 97 -14.80 -13.18 0.07
N ARG A 98 -13.65 -12.51 -0.17
CA ARG A 98 -12.33 -13.09 -0.03
C ARG A 98 -11.60 -12.51 1.17
N THR A 99 -11.05 -13.38 2.01
CA THR A 99 -10.26 -12.99 3.18
C THR A 99 -8.77 -13.28 2.95
N GLN A 100 -7.91 -12.32 3.26
CA GLN A 100 -6.47 -12.46 3.33
C GLN A 100 -6.00 -12.36 4.78
N TYR A 101 -5.05 -13.20 5.17
CA TYR A 101 -4.55 -13.30 6.54
C TYR A 101 -3.08 -12.88 6.59
N GLY A 102 -2.78 -11.85 7.37
CA GLY A 102 -1.43 -11.36 7.61
C GLY A 102 -1.02 -11.50 9.07
N LEU A 103 0.29 -11.42 9.30
CA LEU A 103 0.89 -11.36 10.62
C LEU A 103 1.43 -9.94 10.89
N ALA A 104 0.94 -9.28 11.93
CA ALA A 104 1.51 -8.06 12.43
C ALA A 104 2.70 -8.39 13.35
N MET A 105 3.82 -7.75 13.06
CA MET A 105 5.12 -7.98 13.69
C MET A 105 6.00 -6.75 13.63
N CYS A 106 7.10 -6.76 14.32
CA CYS A 106 8.15 -5.77 14.17
C CYS A 106 9.30 -6.32 13.32
N CYS A 107 9.68 -5.58 12.27
CA CYS A 107 10.76 -5.92 11.34
C CYS A 107 12.01 -5.10 11.63
N TYR A 108 13.18 -5.70 11.50
CA TYR A 108 14.46 -5.07 11.81
C TYR A 108 14.86 -4.06 10.73
N TYR A 109 15.22 -2.84 11.12
CA TYR A 109 15.47 -1.74 10.21
C TYR A 109 16.66 -1.96 9.27
N GLU A 110 17.71 -2.70 9.70
CA GLU A 110 18.86 -3.00 8.85
C GLU A 110 18.52 -3.95 7.69
N ASP A 111 17.46 -4.73 7.81
CA ASP A 111 17.00 -5.59 6.71
C ASP A 111 16.54 -4.76 5.48
N TYR A 112 16.14 -3.50 5.69
CA TYR A 112 15.90 -2.55 4.61
C TYR A 112 17.20 -2.13 3.91
N TRP A 113 18.25 -1.81 4.65
CA TRP A 113 19.52 -1.37 4.11
C TRP A 113 20.33 -2.51 3.49
N SER A 114 20.24 -3.71 4.05
CA SER A 114 20.89 -4.91 3.54
C SER A 114 20.16 -5.56 2.35
N GLY A 115 19.02 -5.01 1.90
CA GLY A 115 18.25 -5.53 0.78
C GLY A 115 17.47 -6.81 1.04
N LYS A 116 17.26 -7.18 2.31
CA LYS A 116 16.36 -8.26 2.69
C LYS A 116 14.88 -7.80 2.71
N ILE A 117 14.63 -6.53 2.94
CA ILE A 117 13.35 -5.88 2.65
C ILE A 117 13.48 -5.24 1.28
N LYS A 118 12.86 -5.86 0.28
CA LYS A 118 12.97 -5.51 -1.13
C LYS A 118 11.88 -4.55 -1.54
N LYS A 119 12.25 -3.57 -2.33
CA LYS A 119 11.37 -2.49 -2.81
C LYS A 119 11.30 -2.53 -4.34
N HIS A 120 10.20 -2.06 -4.87
CA HIS A 120 9.97 -1.96 -6.32
C HIS A 120 9.56 -0.53 -6.76
N GLU A 121 9.57 0.44 -5.83
CA GLU A 121 9.21 1.84 -6.09
C GLU A 121 10.21 2.78 -5.42
N LEU A 122 10.49 3.91 -6.09
CA LEU A 122 11.29 5.00 -5.52
C LEU A 122 10.42 5.85 -4.58
N THR A 123 11.02 6.27 -3.49
CA THR A 123 10.41 7.18 -2.53
C THR A 123 10.81 8.64 -2.79
N ARG A 124 9.97 9.58 -2.37
CA ARG A 124 10.25 11.02 -2.41
C ARG A 124 10.78 11.47 -1.06
N ILE A 125 11.90 12.17 -1.07
CA ILE A 125 12.63 12.61 0.14
C ILE A 125 11.72 13.42 1.08
N GLU A 126 10.94 14.37 0.54
CA GLU A 126 10.06 15.22 1.35
C GLU A 126 9.02 14.39 2.13
N LYS A 127 8.48 13.34 1.50
CA LYS A 127 7.51 12.44 2.16
C LYS A 127 8.17 11.53 3.19
N GLU A 128 9.41 11.10 2.94
CA GLU A 128 10.17 10.35 3.94
C GLU A 128 10.46 11.21 5.18
N GLU A 129 10.94 12.45 4.97
CA GLU A 129 11.26 13.39 6.06
C GLU A 129 10.04 13.73 6.90
N ASP A 130 8.90 13.95 6.27
CA ASP A 130 7.65 14.18 6.96
C ASP A 130 7.27 12.97 7.85
N ARG A 131 7.28 11.75 7.29
CA ARG A 131 6.98 10.54 8.07
C ARG A 131 8.03 10.26 9.15
N MET A 132 9.32 10.51 8.89
CA MET A 132 10.37 10.42 9.91
C MET A 132 10.06 11.34 11.11
N LYS A 133 9.67 12.58 10.84
CA LYS A 133 9.35 13.55 11.87
C LYS A 133 8.17 13.10 12.74
N HIS A 134 7.12 12.55 12.13
CA HIS A 134 6.02 11.94 12.87
C HIS A 134 6.50 10.82 13.78
N VAL A 135 7.25 9.85 13.25
CA VAL A 135 7.76 8.69 14.01
C VAL A 135 8.69 9.14 15.15
N GLU A 136 9.60 10.08 14.88
CA GLU A 136 10.55 10.58 15.90
C GLU A 136 9.88 11.32 17.04
N LEU A 137 8.90 12.18 16.76
CA LEU A 137 8.22 12.97 17.78
C LEU A 137 7.22 12.15 18.59
N GLN A 138 6.49 11.26 17.95
CA GLN A 138 5.52 10.38 18.60
C GLN A 138 6.16 9.16 19.27
N GLN A 139 7.44 8.87 18.99
CA GLN A 139 8.16 7.71 19.49
C GLN A 139 7.42 6.38 19.18
N ALA A 140 6.78 6.30 18.02
CA ALA A 140 5.93 5.18 17.65
C ALA A 140 5.77 5.01 16.13
N ASN A 141 5.51 3.79 15.70
CA ASN A 141 4.98 3.48 14.38
C ASN A 141 3.46 3.33 14.48
N LEU A 142 2.73 4.37 14.12
CA LEU A 142 1.26 4.42 14.22
C LEU A 142 0.57 3.68 13.09
N GLU A 143 1.24 3.59 11.95
CA GLU A 143 0.73 3.04 10.71
C GLU A 143 1.60 1.86 10.27
N PRO A 144 1.03 0.67 10.10
CA PRO A 144 1.80 -0.49 9.65
C PRO A 144 2.26 -0.31 8.21
N VAL A 145 3.43 -0.85 7.89
CA VAL A 145 3.83 -1.08 6.51
C VAL A 145 3.27 -2.43 6.04
N PHE A 146 3.04 -2.57 4.76
CA PHE A 146 2.41 -3.73 4.17
C PHE A 146 3.44 -4.53 3.36
N PHE A 147 3.76 -5.74 3.81
CA PHE A 147 4.75 -6.60 3.16
C PHE A 147 4.14 -7.91 2.66
N ALA A 148 4.79 -8.48 1.66
CA ALA A 148 4.62 -9.86 1.25
C ALA A 148 5.87 -10.68 1.64
N TYR A 149 5.69 -11.98 1.84
CA TYR A 149 6.78 -12.95 1.97
C TYR A 149 6.50 -14.19 1.10
N PRO A 150 7.55 -14.92 0.65
CA PRO A 150 7.37 -16.18 -0.05
C PRO A 150 6.57 -17.16 0.80
N ASP A 151 5.58 -17.81 0.22
CA ASP A 151 4.68 -18.71 0.93
C ASP A 151 5.43 -19.74 1.77
N ASN A 152 4.91 -20.00 2.97
CA ASN A 152 5.43 -20.99 3.90
C ASN A 152 4.26 -21.79 4.48
N ASP A 153 4.20 -23.08 4.18
CA ASP A 153 3.10 -23.95 4.55
C ASP A 153 2.91 -24.06 6.06
N GLU A 154 4.01 -24.02 6.83
CA GLU A 154 3.94 -24.11 8.29
C GLU A 154 3.33 -22.85 8.89
N ILE A 155 3.71 -21.66 8.41
CA ILE A 155 3.08 -20.41 8.83
C ILE A 155 1.61 -20.39 8.45
N ASN A 156 1.28 -20.79 7.21
CA ASN A 156 -0.10 -20.85 6.74
C ASN A 156 -0.94 -21.77 7.64
N LYS A 157 -0.37 -22.91 8.04
CA LYS A 157 -1.03 -23.85 8.97
C LYS A 157 -1.20 -23.27 10.36
N ILE A 158 -0.17 -22.64 10.92
CA ILE A 158 -0.24 -22.00 12.25
C ILE A 158 -1.36 -20.95 12.28
N VAL A 159 -1.42 -20.08 11.27
CA VAL A 159 -2.44 -19.02 11.16
C VAL A 159 -3.83 -19.64 11.03
N ALA A 160 -4.02 -20.61 10.13
CA ALA A 160 -5.30 -21.27 9.93
C ALA A 160 -5.81 -21.99 11.18
N ASP A 161 -4.94 -22.74 11.85
CA ASP A 161 -5.27 -23.45 13.08
C ASP A 161 -5.61 -22.47 14.22
N TYR A 162 -4.85 -21.37 14.34
CA TYR A 162 -5.11 -20.36 15.37
C TYR A 162 -6.47 -19.68 15.17
N VAL A 163 -6.75 -19.22 13.96
CA VAL A 163 -8.03 -18.59 13.61
C VAL A 163 -9.22 -19.53 13.81
N LYS A 164 -9.08 -20.80 13.45
CA LYS A 164 -10.13 -21.81 13.64
C LYS A 164 -10.46 -22.07 15.10
N ASN A 165 -9.46 -22.04 15.97
CA ASN A 165 -9.60 -22.45 17.37
C ASN A 165 -9.76 -21.29 18.35
N ASN A 166 -9.61 -20.04 17.90
CA ASN A 166 -9.69 -18.86 18.75
C ASN A 166 -10.67 -17.82 18.19
N LYS A 167 -11.43 -17.21 19.08
CA LYS A 167 -12.32 -16.10 18.73
C LYS A 167 -11.49 -14.85 18.45
N ALA A 168 -11.88 -14.08 17.45
CA ALA A 168 -11.23 -12.82 17.14
C ALA A 168 -11.37 -11.81 18.30
N ASP A 169 -10.27 -11.13 18.61
CA ASP A 169 -10.26 -9.98 19.52
C ASP A 169 -11.04 -8.82 18.93
N TYR A 170 -10.88 -8.56 17.62
CA TYR A 170 -11.68 -7.62 16.85
C TYR A 170 -12.32 -8.31 15.66
N ASP A 171 -13.56 -7.91 15.37
CA ASP A 171 -14.31 -8.35 14.21
C ASP A 171 -15.32 -7.24 13.87
N PHE A 172 -15.02 -6.45 12.84
CA PHE A 172 -15.84 -5.33 12.43
C PHE A 172 -15.78 -5.06 10.93
N THR A 173 -16.81 -4.39 10.44
CA THR A 173 -16.84 -3.87 9.07
C THR A 173 -16.54 -2.38 9.11
N ALA A 174 -15.57 -1.95 8.31
CA ALA A 174 -15.11 -0.57 8.29
C ALA A 174 -15.85 0.27 7.22
N ALA A 175 -16.30 1.45 7.63
CA ALA A 175 -16.81 2.47 6.70
C ALA A 175 -15.63 3.29 6.14
N PRO A 176 -15.79 3.91 4.94
CA PRO A 176 -16.94 3.80 4.04
C PRO A 176 -16.90 2.56 3.11
N GLU A 177 -15.77 1.82 3.05
CA GLU A 177 -15.52 0.79 2.03
C GLU A 177 -16.37 -0.47 2.22
N GLY A 178 -16.83 -0.75 3.44
CA GLY A 178 -17.58 -1.96 3.76
C GLY A 178 -16.70 -3.21 3.85
N PHE A 179 -15.40 -3.06 4.05
CA PHE A 179 -14.48 -4.18 4.18
C PHE A 179 -14.47 -4.73 5.61
N GLY A 180 -14.34 -6.07 5.73
CA GLY A 180 -14.21 -6.74 7.01
C GLY A 180 -12.78 -6.66 7.53
N HIS A 181 -12.64 -6.44 8.85
CA HIS A 181 -11.38 -6.44 9.56
C HIS A 181 -11.46 -7.35 10.76
N HIS A 182 -10.55 -8.32 10.84
CA HIS A 182 -10.52 -9.33 11.86
C HIS A 182 -9.12 -9.38 12.48
N PHE A 183 -9.04 -9.50 13.82
CA PHE A 183 -7.77 -9.38 14.51
C PHE A 183 -7.69 -10.36 15.68
N TRP A 184 -6.57 -11.05 15.82
CA TRP A 184 -6.28 -11.98 16.92
C TRP A 184 -4.93 -11.67 17.56
N VAL A 185 -4.87 -11.69 18.86
CA VAL A 185 -3.62 -11.65 19.63
C VAL A 185 -3.11 -13.08 19.81
N ILE A 186 -1.93 -13.40 19.36
CA ILE A 186 -1.33 -14.73 19.56
C ILE A 186 -0.71 -14.80 20.94
N ARG A 187 -1.49 -15.29 21.93
CA ARG A 187 -1.10 -15.34 23.36
C ARG A 187 -0.23 -16.54 23.72
N ASP A 188 -0.15 -17.55 22.85
CA ASP A 188 0.68 -18.71 23.07
C ASP A 188 2.15 -18.42 22.73
N LYS A 189 2.98 -18.37 23.78
CA LYS A 189 4.41 -18.11 23.63
C LYS A 189 5.11 -19.11 22.69
N LYS A 190 4.73 -20.39 22.70
CA LYS A 190 5.35 -21.40 21.84
C LYS A 190 5.04 -21.13 20.37
N ILE A 191 3.84 -20.63 20.06
CA ILE A 191 3.47 -20.22 18.71
C ILE A 191 4.29 -18.99 18.30
N ASN A 192 4.42 -17.99 19.17
CA ASN A 192 5.24 -16.80 18.92
C ASN A 192 6.71 -17.19 18.66
N ASP A 193 7.31 -18.02 19.51
CA ASP A 193 8.67 -18.49 19.34
C ASP A 193 8.83 -19.23 18.00
N ARG A 194 7.87 -20.11 17.65
CA ARG A 194 7.91 -20.86 16.40
C ARG A 194 7.80 -19.97 15.15
N ILE A 195 6.95 -18.95 15.18
CA ILE A 195 6.86 -17.95 14.10
C ILE A 195 8.22 -17.26 13.91
N THR A 196 8.87 -16.84 14.99
CA THR A 196 10.21 -16.22 14.93
C THR A 196 11.24 -17.15 14.28
N GLU A 197 11.27 -18.43 14.68
CA GLU A 197 12.17 -19.43 14.10
C GLU A 197 11.95 -19.63 12.60
N ILE A 198 10.68 -19.73 12.17
CA ILE A 198 10.36 -19.94 10.74
C ILE A 198 10.77 -18.71 9.93
N PHE A 199 10.46 -17.50 10.39
CA PHE A 199 10.85 -16.28 9.69
C PHE A 199 12.37 -16.08 9.61
N ALA A 200 13.14 -16.62 10.58
CA ALA A 200 14.60 -16.67 10.46
C ALA A 200 15.08 -17.55 9.29
N GLY A 201 14.22 -18.33 8.65
CA GLY A 201 14.47 -19.06 7.42
C GLY A 201 14.02 -18.34 6.14
N ILE A 202 13.19 -17.27 6.25
CA ILE A 202 12.67 -16.53 5.11
C ILE A 202 13.76 -15.60 4.54
N PRO A 203 14.06 -15.67 3.21
CA PRO A 203 15.17 -14.94 2.63
C PRO A 203 14.93 -13.44 2.49
N ALA A 204 13.70 -13.03 2.20
CA ALA A 204 13.33 -11.64 1.96
C ALA A 204 11.85 -11.34 2.26
N LEU A 205 11.58 -10.08 2.57
CA LEU A 205 10.25 -9.47 2.56
C LEU A 205 10.16 -8.51 1.37
N TYR A 206 8.96 -8.33 0.84
CA TYR A 206 8.71 -7.47 -0.31
C TYR A 206 7.73 -6.37 0.09
N VAL A 207 8.08 -5.12 -0.12
CA VAL A 207 7.17 -4.00 0.14
C VAL A 207 6.01 -4.08 -0.84
N ALA A 208 4.80 -4.32 -0.35
CA ALA A 208 3.58 -4.27 -1.14
C ALA A 208 3.02 -2.83 -1.17
N ASP A 209 2.91 -2.20 0.00
CA ASP A 209 2.44 -0.82 0.14
C ASP A 209 3.17 -0.13 1.32
N GLY A 210 3.27 1.22 1.26
CA GLY A 210 3.92 1.99 2.31
C GLY A 210 5.44 2.14 2.13
N HIS A 211 5.94 2.29 0.90
CA HIS A 211 7.37 2.51 0.63
C HIS A 211 7.96 3.71 1.41
N HIS A 212 7.23 4.84 1.47
CA HIS A 212 7.69 6.02 2.24
C HIS A 212 7.73 5.74 3.74
N ARG A 213 6.73 5.04 4.30
CA ARG A 213 6.70 4.64 5.72
C ARG A 213 7.82 3.67 6.05
N THR A 214 8.10 2.72 5.17
CA THR A 214 9.23 1.76 5.33
C THR A 214 10.57 2.48 5.32
N ALA A 215 10.81 3.36 4.36
CA ALA A 215 12.02 4.14 4.26
C ALA A 215 12.20 5.06 5.49
N ALA A 216 11.16 5.76 5.90
CA ALA A 216 11.17 6.64 7.07
C ALA A 216 11.51 5.87 8.35
N ALA A 217 10.86 4.73 8.59
CA ALA A 217 11.13 3.89 9.77
C ALA A 217 12.58 3.37 9.79
N ALA A 218 13.09 2.90 8.63
CA ALA A 218 14.48 2.43 8.53
C ALA A 218 15.49 3.57 8.74
N ARG A 219 15.21 4.78 8.26
CA ARG A 219 16.05 5.98 8.49
C ARG A 219 16.03 6.39 9.96
N VAL A 220 14.89 6.36 10.63
CA VAL A 220 14.77 6.65 12.07
C VAL A 220 15.61 5.66 12.89
N GLY A 221 15.46 4.35 12.62
CA GLY A 221 16.27 3.32 13.29
C GLY A 221 17.77 3.57 13.14
N LYS A 222 18.24 3.84 11.93
CA LYS A 222 19.65 4.15 11.66
C LYS A 222 20.13 5.41 12.36
N LYS A 223 19.36 6.51 12.30
CA LYS A 223 19.69 7.78 12.96
C LYS A 223 19.80 7.61 14.48
N ARG A 224 18.92 6.82 15.09
CA ARG A 224 18.97 6.55 16.53
C ARG A 224 20.12 5.65 16.91
N GLN A 225 20.45 4.65 16.10
CA GLN A 225 21.67 3.87 16.28
C GLN A 225 22.90 4.77 16.31
N GLU A 226 23.06 5.64 15.31
CA GLU A 226 24.19 6.56 15.20
C GLU A 226 24.29 7.53 16.38
N SER A 227 23.17 7.85 17.02
CA SER A 227 23.08 8.78 18.15
C SER A 227 23.18 8.10 19.51
N ASN A 228 23.12 6.76 19.59
CA ASN A 228 23.14 6.00 20.82
C ASN A 228 24.48 5.30 21.03
N PRO A 229 25.38 5.82 21.89
CA PRO A 229 26.69 5.20 22.15
C PRO A 229 26.59 3.82 22.84
N ASN A 230 25.44 3.50 23.41
CA ASN A 230 25.17 2.21 24.07
C ASN A 230 24.28 1.28 23.22
N HIS A 231 24.23 1.52 21.91
CA HIS A 231 23.41 0.72 21.00
C HIS A 231 23.77 -0.78 21.05
N THR A 232 22.76 -1.62 21.23
CA THR A 232 22.89 -3.08 21.32
C THR A 232 22.26 -3.83 20.13
N GLY A 233 21.35 -3.15 19.39
CA GLY A 233 20.54 -3.73 18.33
C GLY A 233 19.26 -4.43 18.81
N ASN A 234 18.93 -4.30 20.11
CA ASN A 234 17.72 -4.87 20.71
C ASN A 234 16.68 -3.80 21.08
N GLU A 235 17.04 -2.53 20.98
CA GLU A 235 16.17 -1.40 21.31
C GLU A 235 14.93 -1.41 20.42
N GLU A 236 13.80 -0.90 20.94
CA GLU A 236 12.52 -0.87 20.19
C GLU A 236 12.62 -0.07 18.89
N TYR A 237 13.39 1.03 18.87
CA TYR A 237 13.60 1.81 17.65
C TYR A 237 14.37 1.06 16.53
N CYS A 238 14.97 -0.09 16.84
CA CYS A 238 15.59 -0.95 15.84
C CYS A 238 14.57 -1.74 15.01
N TYR A 239 13.31 -1.68 15.41
CA TYR A 239 12.25 -2.44 14.79
C TYR A 239 11.08 -1.53 14.43
N PHE A 240 10.37 -1.86 13.39
CA PHE A 240 9.21 -1.10 12.95
C PHE A 240 8.03 -2.00 12.58
N LEU A 241 6.83 -1.48 12.79
CA LEU A 241 5.57 -2.18 12.61
C LEU A 241 5.32 -2.54 11.15
N ALA A 242 5.10 -3.82 10.88
CA ALA A 242 4.66 -4.32 9.59
C ALA A 242 3.52 -5.32 9.74
N VAL A 243 2.66 -5.41 8.72
CA VAL A 243 1.76 -6.55 8.53
C VAL A 243 2.24 -7.27 7.27
N THR A 244 2.57 -8.56 7.43
CA THR A 244 3.16 -9.38 6.38
C THR A 244 2.19 -10.47 5.95
N PHE A 245 2.08 -10.70 4.64
CA PHE A 245 1.16 -11.68 4.06
C PHE A 245 1.91 -12.69 3.20
N PRO A 246 1.46 -13.96 3.13
CA PRO A 246 1.93 -14.88 2.10
C PRO A 246 1.64 -14.28 0.71
N ALA A 247 2.60 -14.32 -0.20
CA ALA A 247 2.47 -13.71 -1.52
C ALA A 247 1.25 -14.22 -2.30
N SER A 248 0.90 -15.50 -2.16
CA SER A 248 -0.27 -16.10 -2.81
C SER A 248 -1.61 -15.54 -2.32
N GLN A 249 -1.67 -14.94 -1.14
CA GLN A 249 -2.89 -14.34 -0.61
C GLN A 249 -3.11 -12.90 -1.10
N LEU A 250 -2.09 -12.26 -1.66
CA LEU A 250 -2.19 -10.90 -2.14
C LEU A 250 -2.64 -10.84 -3.60
N ARG A 251 -3.39 -9.79 -3.92
CA ARG A 251 -3.78 -9.44 -5.28
C ARG A 251 -3.46 -8.00 -5.54
N ILE A 252 -2.80 -7.77 -6.66
CA ILE A 252 -2.62 -6.44 -7.23
C ILE A 252 -3.81 -6.22 -8.15
N ILE A 253 -4.47 -5.09 -8.01
CA ILE A 253 -5.53 -4.68 -8.94
C ILE A 253 -4.98 -3.67 -9.94
N ASP A 254 -5.70 -3.47 -11.02
CA ASP A 254 -5.30 -2.61 -12.12
C ASP A 254 -5.09 -1.14 -11.69
N TYR A 255 -4.17 -0.48 -12.35
CA TYR A 255 -3.95 0.96 -12.21
C TYR A 255 -4.05 1.60 -13.59
N ASN A 256 -5.18 2.22 -13.85
CA ASN A 256 -5.59 2.68 -15.16
C ASN A 256 -5.12 4.09 -15.47
N ARG A 257 -5.14 4.48 -16.75
CA ARG A 257 -4.72 5.80 -17.23
C ARG A 257 -5.85 6.49 -17.96
N VAL A 258 -5.95 7.81 -17.80
CA VAL A 258 -6.84 8.66 -18.57
C VAL A 258 -6.05 9.84 -19.13
N VAL A 259 -6.34 10.25 -20.36
CA VAL A 259 -5.61 11.31 -21.04
C VAL A 259 -6.56 12.39 -21.55
N LYS A 260 -6.09 13.65 -21.50
CA LYS A 260 -6.90 14.83 -21.82
C LYS A 260 -7.11 15.06 -23.31
N ASP A 261 -6.20 14.58 -24.14
CA ASP A 261 -6.21 14.82 -25.59
C ASP A 261 -5.49 13.71 -26.35
N LEU A 262 -5.59 13.70 -27.65
CA LEU A 262 -4.95 12.76 -28.56
C LEU A 262 -3.77 13.40 -29.32
N ASN A 263 -3.12 14.40 -28.76
CA ASN A 263 -1.98 15.08 -29.37
C ASN A 263 -2.31 15.61 -30.79
N GLY A 264 -3.47 16.24 -30.93
CA GLY A 264 -3.94 16.83 -32.21
C GLY A 264 -4.51 15.84 -33.22
N MET A 265 -4.50 14.53 -32.95
CA MET A 265 -5.10 13.53 -33.84
C MET A 265 -6.62 13.46 -33.68
N THR A 266 -7.31 13.18 -34.80
CA THR A 266 -8.71 12.74 -34.73
C THR A 266 -8.79 11.31 -34.16
N THR A 267 -9.98 10.89 -33.75
CA THR A 267 -10.22 9.50 -33.29
C THR A 267 -9.79 8.47 -34.33
N GLU A 268 -10.13 8.68 -35.61
CA GLU A 268 -9.76 7.76 -36.69
C GLU A 268 -8.24 7.71 -36.91
N GLN A 269 -7.58 8.87 -36.89
CA GLN A 269 -6.11 8.93 -36.98
C GLN A 269 -5.43 8.20 -35.82
N PHE A 270 -5.94 8.39 -34.63
CA PHE A 270 -5.39 7.73 -33.42
C PHE A 270 -5.57 6.21 -33.45
N LEU A 271 -6.79 5.73 -33.79
CA LEU A 271 -7.05 4.30 -33.95
C LEU A 271 -6.16 3.69 -35.04
N LYS A 272 -5.98 4.38 -36.16
CA LYS A 272 -5.08 3.94 -37.23
C LYS A 272 -3.62 3.91 -36.80
N ALA A 273 -3.17 4.88 -36.02
CA ALA A 273 -1.81 4.90 -35.49
C ALA A 273 -1.55 3.74 -34.51
N LEU A 274 -2.54 3.38 -33.70
CA LEU A 274 -2.46 2.21 -32.78
C LEU A 274 -2.25 0.89 -33.53
N GLU A 275 -2.81 0.73 -34.73
CA GLU A 275 -2.68 -0.49 -35.53
C GLU A 275 -1.22 -0.84 -35.89
N LYS A 276 -0.30 0.11 -35.79
CA LYS A 276 1.13 -0.18 -35.98
C LYS A 276 1.65 -1.23 -34.99
N ASN A 277 1.30 -1.05 -33.73
CA ASN A 277 1.85 -1.84 -32.61
C ASN A 277 0.82 -2.78 -31.96
N PHE A 278 -0.46 -2.58 -32.24
CA PHE A 278 -1.55 -3.34 -31.63
C PHE A 278 -2.49 -3.94 -32.69
N THR A 279 -3.11 -5.05 -32.34
CA THR A 279 -4.35 -5.47 -32.97
C THR A 279 -5.49 -4.73 -32.27
N VAL A 280 -6.23 -3.92 -33.03
CA VAL A 280 -7.31 -3.05 -32.52
C VAL A 280 -8.65 -3.67 -32.89
N GLU A 281 -9.48 -4.02 -31.91
CA GLU A 281 -10.79 -4.61 -32.13
C GLU A 281 -11.87 -3.78 -31.41
N PRO A 282 -12.92 -3.30 -32.12
CA PRO A 282 -14.03 -2.64 -31.46
C PRO A 282 -14.82 -3.64 -30.61
N LYS A 283 -15.19 -3.23 -29.39
CA LYS A 283 -16.01 -4.01 -28.44
C LYS A 283 -17.38 -3.39 -28.18
N GLY A 284 -17.68 -2.24 -28.79
CA GLY A 284 -18.95 -1.55 -28.66
C GLY A 284 -19.08 -0.73 -27.37
N LYS A 285 -20.29 -0.62 -26.84
CA LYS A 285 -20.61 0.24 -25.70
C LYS A 285 -20.48 -0.44 -24.34
N GLU A 286 -20.49 -1.76 -24.33
CA GLU A 286 -20.35 -2.55 -23.11
C GLU A 286 -18.91 -2.51 -22.60
N ILE A 287 -18.75 -2.42 -21.28
CA ILE A 287 -17.42 -2.37 -20.66
C ILE A 287 -16.62 -3.60 -21.06
N TYR A 288 -15.43 -3.38 -21.58
CA TYR A 288 -14.48 -4.41 -21.92
C TYR A 288 -13.31 -4.42 -20.92
N HIS A 289 -13.12 -5.53 -20.25
CA HIS A 289 -11.98 -5.74 -19.34
C HIS A 289 -10.81 -6.40 -20.07
N PRO A 290 -9.57 -5.96 -19.85
CA PRO A 290 -8.39 -6.69 -20.32
C PRO A 290 -8.44 -8.13 -19.84
N SER A 291 -8.20 -9.09 -20.75
CA SER A 291 -8.37 -10.52 -20.45
C SER A 291 -7.10 -11.26 -20.08
N LYS A 292 -5.94 -10.66 -20.40
CA LYS A 292 -4.60 -11.24 -20.19
C LYS A 292 -3.54 -10.15 -20.31
N LEU A 293 -2.30 -10.52 -19.95
CA LEU A 293 -1.12 -9.68 -20.16
C LEU A 293 -1.02 -9.27 -21.64
N HIS A 294 -0.57 -8.03 -21.89
CA HIS A 294 -0.46 -7.38 -23.22
C HIS A 294 -1.78 -7.14 -23.94
N ASN A 295 -2.91 -7.27 -23.21
CA ASN A 295 -4.21 -6.88 -23.69
C ASN A 295 -4.71 -5.70 -22.84
N PHE A 296 -5.11 -4.62 -23.52
CA PHE A 296 -5.57 -3.37 -22.91
C PHE A 296 -6.99 -3.09 -23.35
N SER A 297 -7.73 -2.33 -22.55
CA SER A 297 -8.96 -1.70 -23.00
C SER A 297 -8.70 -0.25 -23.28
N LEU A 298 -9.25 0.27 -24.38
CA LEU A 298 -9.34 1.69 -24.69
C LEU A 298 -10.81 2.10 -24.69
N TYR A 299 -11.17 3.13 -23.94
CA TYR A 299 -12.44 3.81 -24.08
C TYR A 299 -12.25 5.16 -24.76
N LEU A 300 -12.91 5.36 -25.89
CA LEU A 300 -12.77 6.53 -26.74
C LEU A 300 -14.07 6.81 -27.49
N ASP A 301 -14.58 8.05 -27.43
CA ASP A 301 -15.78 8.51 -28.13
C ASP A 301 -17.00 7.58 -27.97
N GLY A 302 -17.25 7.15 -26.74
CA GLY A 302 -18.42 6.33 -26.38
C GLY A 302 -18.30 4.85 -26.75
N GLN A 303 -17.11 4.36 -27.13
CA GLN A 303 -16.87 2.97 -27.50
C GLN A 303 -15.65 2.39 -26.79
N TRP A 304 -15.74 1.09 -26.48
CA TRP A 304 -14.64 0.28 -25.99
C TRP A 304 -13.93 -0.43 -27.15
N TYR A 305 -12.62 -0.52 -27.04
CA TYR A 305 -11.76 -1.27 -27.95
C TYR A 305 -10.86 -2.19 -27.15
N SER A 306 -10.58 -3.37 -27.69
CA SER A 306 -9.50 -4.25 -27.25
C SER A 306 -8.23 -3.89 -28.02
N LEU A 307 -7.15 -3.63 -27.30
CA LEU A 307 -5.82 -3.42 -27.88
C LEU A 307 -4.93 -4.58 -27.45
N THR A 308 -4.51 -5.43 -28.37
CA THR A 308 -3.56 -6.51 -28.08
C THR A 308 -2.21 -6.16 -28.70
N ALA A 309 -1.17 -6.02 -27.86
CA ALA A 309 0.18 -5.72 -28.35
C ALA A 309 0.69 -6.83 -29.26
N LYS A 310 1.27 -6.45 -30.39
CA LYS A 310 1.80 -7.38 -31.37
C LYS A 310 3.10 -8.00 -30.86
N PRO A 311 3.39 -9.29 -31.21
CA PRO A 311 4.70 -9.88 -30.93
C PRO A 311 5.85 -9.01 -31.45
N GLY A 312 6.93 -8.88 -30.63
CA GLY A 312 8.10 -8.07 -30.99
C GLY A 312 7.97 -6.58 -30.68
N THR A 313 6.85 -6.11 -30.11
CA THR A 313 6.68 -4.73 -29.65
C THR A 313 7.09 -4.55 -28.17
N TYR A 314 7.41 -5.60 -27.48
CA TYR A 314 7.92 -5.66 -26.10
C TYR A 314 8.96 -6.78 -26.01
N ASP A 315 9.79 -6.74 -24.96
CA ASP A 315 10.84 -7.75 -24.70
C ASP A 315 10.44 -8.62 -23.50
N ASP A 316 10.15 -9.88 -23.75
CA ASP A 316 9.79 -10.88 -22.74
C ASP A 316 10.95 -11.17 -21.74
N ASN A 317 12.19 -10.83 -22.10
CA ASN A 317 13.36 -11.04 -21.25
C ASN A 317 13.69 -9.82 -20.37
N ASP A 318 13.09 -8.66 -20.64
CA ASP A 318 13.23 -7.47 -19.80
C ASP A 318 12.09 -7.43 -18.77
N PRO A 319 12.37 -7.63 -17.47
CA PRO A 319 11.32 -7.67 -16.44
C PRO A 319 10.54 -6.36 -16.30
N ILE A 320 11.09 -5.24 -16.74
CA ILE A 320 10.40 -3.94 -16.79
C ILE A 320 9.74 -3.72 -18.14
N GLY A 321 10.43 -4.04 -19.23
CA GLY A 321 9.93 -3.87 -20.60
C GLY A 321 8.71 -4.69 -20.93
N VAL A 322 8.55 -5.85 -20.29
CA VAL A 322 7.40 -6.76 -20.45
C VAL A 322 6.13 -6.27 -19.74
N LEU A 323 6.24 -5.33 -18.81
CA LEU A 323 5.08 -4.83 -18.06
C LEU A 323 4.12 -4.05 -18.97
N ASP A 324 2.82 -4.28 -18.82
CA ASP A 324 1.78 -3.56 -19.56
C ASP A 324 1.87 -2.05 -19.38
N VAL A 325 2.23 -1.59 -18.19
CA VAL A 325 2.47 -0.15 -17.94
C VAL A 325 3.61 0.41 -18.79
N THR A 326 4.67 -0.38 -19.01
CA THR A 326 5.83 0.01 -19.85
C THR A 326 5.45 -0.04 -21.32
N VAL A 327 4.78 -1.09 -21.77
CA VAL A 327 4.31 -1.25 -23.14
C VAL A 327 3.40 -0.08 -23.53
N LEU A 328 2.39 0.23 -22.69
CA LEU A 328 1.49 1.36 -22.93
C LEU A 328 2.24 2.70 -22.93
N SER A 329 3.14 2.90 -21.97
CA SER A 329 3.92 4.14 -21.87
C SER A 329 4.77 4.37 -23.10
N ASN A 330 5.50 3.36 -23.57
CA ASN A 330 6.40 3.50 -24.70
C ASN A 330 5.66 3.61 -26.03
N LEU A 331 4.65 2.75 -26.27
CA LEU A 331 4.03 2.63 -27.60
C LEU A 331 2.88 3.60 -27.82
N VAL A 332 2.25 4.10 -26.77
CA VAL A 332 1.09 4.98 -26.86
C VAL A 332 1.36 6.34 -26.22
N LEU A 333 1.70 6.38 -24.94
CA LEU A 333 1.82 7.65 -24.22
C LEU A 333 2.97 8.49 -24.74
N ASP A 334 4.14 7.92 -24.94
CA ASP A 334 5.30 8.62 -25.49
C ASP A 334 5.17 8.79 -27.02
N GLN A 335 5.11 7.69 -27.78
CA GLN A 335 5.22 7.73 -29.24
C GLN A 335 4.04 8.41 -29.95
N LEU A 336 2.82 8.25 -29.44
CA LEU A 336 1.63 8.80 -30.09
C LEU A 336 1.13 10.08 -29.41
N LEU A 337 1.15 10.11 -28.09
CA LEU A 337 0.58 11.23 -27.34
C LEU A 337 1.63 12.26 -26.86
N ASP A 338 2.93 12.00 -27.07
CA ASP A 338 4.06 12.83 -26.61
C ASP A 338 4.00 13.14 -25.10
N ILE A 339 3.57 12.15 -24.31
CA ILE A 339 3.56 12.19 -22.84
C ILE A 339 4.76 11.38 -22.35
N LYS A 340 5.89 12.06 -22.13
CA LYS A 340 7.20 11.43 -21.79
C LYS A 340 7.41 11.24 -20.31
N ASP A 341 6.99 12.19 -19.48
CA ASP A 341 7.11 12.10 -18.03
C ASP A 341 5.73 11.99 -17.37
N LEU A 342 5.41 10.80 -16.94
CA LEU A 342 4.13 10.49 -16.30
C LEU A 342 3.96 11.15 -14.91
N ARG A 343 5.04 11.63 -14.28
CA ARG A 343 5.02 12.23 -12.95
C ARG A 343 4.68 13.71 -12.97
N THR A 344 5.03 14.40 -14.05
CA THR A 344 4.91 15.85 -14.17
C THR A 344 3.87 16.31 -15.21
N SER A 345 3.51 15.44 -16.15
CA SER A 345 2.54 15.76 -17.19
C SER A 345 1.14 15.99 -16.61
N LYS A 346 0.54 17.13 -16.96
CA LYS A 346 -0.86 17.47 -16.63
C LYS A 346 -1.87 16.93 -17.64
N ARG A 347 -1.41 16.26 -18.70
CA ARG A 347 -2.25 15.68 -19.75
C ARG A 347 -2.67 14.25 -19.47
N ILE A 348 -2.16 13.64 -18.40
CA ILE A 348 -2.49 12.30 -17.94
C ILE A 348 -2.92 12.33 -16.48
N ASP A 349 -3.83 11.43 -16.11
CA ASP A 349 -4.16 11.12 -14.72
C ASP A 349 -4.34 9.62 -14.54
N PHE A 350 -4.41 9.15 -13.29
CA PHE A 350 -4.39 7.75 -12.91
C PHE A 350 -5.64 7.39 -12.12
N VAL A 351 -6.22 6.22 -12.43
CA VAL A 351 -7.43 5.71 -11.78
C VAL A 351 -7.16 4.32 -11.24
N GLY A 352 -7.15 4.17 -9.90
CA GLY A 352 -7.03 2.87 -9.26
C GLY A 352 -8.21 1.98 -9.57
N GLY A 353 -7.95 0.70 -9.81
CA GLY A 353 -8.96 -0.29 -10.21
C GLY A 353 -10.10 -0.49 -9.21
N ILE A 354 -9.91 -0.08 -7.94
CA ILE A 354 -10.98 -0.07 -6.93
C ILE A 354 -12.19 0.78 -7.34
N ARG A 355 -12.01 1.78 -8.22
CA ARG A 355 -13.08 2.63 -8.74
C ARG A 355 -13.86 1.99 -9.90
N GLY A 356 -13.38 0.85 -10.42
CA GLY A 356 -13.96 0.17 -11.57
C GLY A 356 -13.74 0.88 -12.91
N LEU A 357 -14.08 0.22 -14.00
CA LEU A 357 -13.97 0.80 -15.34
C LEU A 357 -15.10 1.79 -15.66
N GLU A 358 -16.18 1.78 -14.89
CA GLU A 358 -17.24 2.79 -14.94
C GLU A 358 -16.70 4.20 -14.68
N GLU A 359 -15.72 4.34 -13.79
CA GLU A 359 -15.08 5.63 -13.53
C GLU A 359 -14.32 6.14 -14.75
N LEU A 360 -13.65 5.24 -15.49
CA LEU A 360 -12.98 5.59 -16.75
C LEU A 360 -13.97 6.13 -17.77
N LYS A 361 -15.07 5.40 -17.96
CA LYS A 361 -16.17 5.80 -18.85
C LYS A 361 -16.74 7.16 -18.45
N LYS A 362 -17.04 7.37 -17.17
CA LYS A 362 -17.59 8.61 -16.64
C LYS A 362 -16.69 9.81 -16.91
N ARG A 363 -15.37 9.69 -16.67
CA ARG A 363 -14.41 10.78 -16.90
C ARG A 363 -14.24 11.15 -18.36
N VAL A 364 -14.41 10.19 -19.27
CA VAL A 364 -14.40 10.47 -20.71
C VAL A 364 -15.73 11.05 -21.19
N ASP A 365 -16.85 10.46 -20.79
CA ASP A 365 -18.19 10.92 -21.20
C ASP A 365 -18.52 12.33 -20.69
N SER A 366 -17.98 12.72 -19.52
CA SER A 366 -18.12 14.08 -18.98
C SER A 366 -17.31 15.15 -19.75
N GLY A 367 -16.39 14.74 -20.64
CA GLY A 367 -15.48 15.63 -21.32
C GLY A 367 -14.28 16.09 -20.48
N GLU A 368 -14.13 15.58 -19.26
CA GLU A 368 -12.95 15.81 -18.41
C GLU A 368 -11.68 15.24 -19.07
N MET A 369 -11.82 14.06 -19.64
CA MET A 369 -10.77 13.33 -20.34
C MET A 369 -11.22 12.96 -21.75
N LYS A 370 -10.27 12.80 -22.67
CA LYS A 370 -10.56 12.41 -24.06
C LYS A 370 -10.58 10.90 -24.24
N ALA A 371 -9.67 10.20 -23.59
CA ALA A 371 -9.57 8.74 -23.69
C ALA A 371 -9.13 8.11 -22.38
N ALA A 372 -9.46 6.85 -22.20
CA ALA A 372 -9.08 6.05 -21.04
C ALA A 372 -8.52 4.69 -21.43
N PHE A 373 -7.50 4.24 -20.70
CA PHE A 373 -6.85 2.94 -20.90
C PHE A 373 -6.97 2.12 -19.60
N ALA A 374 -7.55 0.93 -19.72
CA ALA A 374 -7.48 -0.06 -18.68
C ALA A 374 -6.38 -1.09 -18.97
N LEU A 375 -5.63 -1.46 -17.94
CA LEU A 375 -4.51 -2.38 -18.02
C LEU A 375 -4.85 -3.70 -17.33
N TYR A 376 -4.19 -4.78 -17.77
CA TYR A 376 -4.21 -6.02 -17.02
C TYR A 376 -3.34 -5.85 -15.76
N PRO A 377 -3.78 -6.27 -14.56
CA PRO A 377 -3.01 -6.07 -13.34
C PRO A 377 -1.69 -6.84 -13.34
N VAL A 378 -0.66 -6.23 -12.77
CA VAL A 378 0.64 -6.88 -12.52
C VAL A 378 0.44 -8.03 -11.54
N SER A 379 1.14 -9.15 -11.77
CA SER A 379 1.12 -10.28 -10.84
C SER A 379 2.08 -10.08 -9.66
N MET A 380 1.82 -10.77 -8.55
CA MET A 380 2.76 -10.82 -7.42
C MET A 380 4.12 -11.40 -7.84
N GLN A 381 4.15 -12.36 -8.78
CA GLN A 381 5.41 -12.93 -9.27
C GLN A 381 6.23 -11.89 -10.03
N GLN A 382 5.61 -11.09 -10.91
CA GLN A 382 6.31 -9.99 -11.60
C GLN A 382 6.89 -8.97 -10.62
N LEU A 383 6.13 -8.62 -9.56
CA LEU A 383 6.63 -7.72 -8.52
C LEU A 383 7.86 -8.31 -7.81
N ILE A 384 7.79 -9.58 -7.42
CA ILE A 384 8.89 -10.29 -6.75
C ILE A 384 10.12 -10.35 -7.65
N ASP A 385 9.96 -10.76 -8.90
CA ASP A 385 11.05 -10.89 -9.86
C ASP A 385 11.77 -9.54 -10.09
N ILE A 386 11.01 -8.46 -10.22
CA ILE A 386 11.57 -7.11 -10.37
C ILE A 386 12.31 -6.67 -9.11
N ALA A 387 11.69 -6.84 -7.93
CA ALA A 387 12.32 -6.47 -6.67
C ALA A 387 13.59 -7.30 -6.37
N ASP A 388 13.61 -8.57 -6.79
CA ASP A 388 14.77 -9.46 -6.65
C ASP A 388 15.97 -9.03 -7.49
N THR A 389 15.72 -8.45 -8.66
CA THR A 389 16.78 -7.90 -9.52
C THR A 389 17.26 -6.51 -9.10
N GLY A 390 16.63 -5.91 -8.09
CA GLY A 390 16.92 -4.53 -7.68
C GLY A 390 16.39 -3.46 -8.64
N ASN A 391 15.59 -3.85 -9.62
CA ASN A 391 14.92 -2.93 -10.54
C ASN A 391 13.76 -2.21 -9.88
N ILE A 392 13.37 -1.09 -10.48
CA ILE A 392 12.26 -0.25 -10.03
C ILE A 392 11.17 -0.24 -11.10
N MET A 393 9.94 -0.45 -10.65
CA MET A 393 8.76 -0.34 -11.53
C MET A 393 8.50 1.11 -11.92
N PRO A 394 7.90 1.35 -13.10
CA PRO A 394 7.33 2.65 -13.43
C PRO A 394 6.33 3.12 -12.36
N PRO A 395 6.13 4.44 -12.20
CA PRO A 395 5.19 4.95 -11.21
C PRO A 395 3.76 4.48 -11.50
N LYS A 396 2.98 4.27 -10.43
CA LYS A 396 1.57 3.88 -10.53
C LYS A 396 1.36 2.55 -11.28
N THR A 397 2.17 1.55 -10.92
CA THR A 397 2.12 0.19 -11.49
C THR A 397 1.30 -0.75 -10.62
N THR A 398 1.40 -0.64 -9.29
CA THR A 398 0.76 -1.54 -8.33
C THR A 398 -0.30 -0.82 -7.51
N TRP A 399 -1.41 -1.51 -7.25
CA TRP A 399 -2.45 -1.07 -6.33
C TRP A 399 -2.92 -2.26 -5.51
N PHE A 400 -2.70 -2.23 -4.20
CA PHE A 400 -3.13 -3.28 -3.27
C PHE A 400 -4.40 -2.87 -2.53
N GLU A 401 -5.37 -3.78 -2.49
CA GLU A 401 -6.60 -3.67 -1.69
C GLU A 401 -6.89 -5.01 -0.99
N PRO A 402 -7.50 -4.96 0.20
CA PRO A 402 -7.81 -3.78 1.03
C PRO A 402 -6.56 -3.08 1.56
N LYS A 403 -6.65 -1.75 1.75
CA LYS A 403 -5.59 -1.02 2.47
C LYS A 403 -5.60 -1.40 3.95
N LEU A 404 -4.42 -1.55 4.54
CA LEU A 404 -4.30 -1.74 5.99
C LEU A 404 -4.87 -0.54 6.74
N ARG A 405 -5.64 -0.79 7.79
CA ARG A 405 -6.08 0.27 8.69
C ARG A 405 -4.98 0.63 9.69
N SER A 406 -4.80 1.92 9.89
CA SER A 406 -3.96 2.48 10.93
C SER A 406 -4.68 2.42 12.27
N GLY A 407 -3.96 2.16 13.38
CA GLY A 407 -4.52 2.16 14.73
C GLY A 407 -5.19 0.86 15.19
N VAL A 408 -5.20 -0.19 14.38
CA VAL A 408 -5.61 -1.53 14.84
C VAL A 408 -4.61 -2.07 15.88
N VAL A 409 -3.33 -1.85 15.61
CA VAL A 409 -2.20 -2.06 16.54
C VAL A 409 -1.10 -1.06 16.20
N ILE A 410 -0.38 -0.59 17.20
CA ILE A 410 0.67 0.42 17.12
C ILE A 410 1.90 -0.14 17.84
N HIS A 411 3.09 0.12 17.27
CA HIS A 411 4.37 -0.16 17.91
C HIS A 411 4.96 1.11 18.49
N THR A 412 5.39 1.09 19.76
CA THR A 412 6.04 2.21 20.45
C THR A 412 7.50 1.91 20.77
N PHE A 413 8.32 2.97 20.84
CA PHE A 413 9.72 2.89 21.25
C PHE A 413 9.90 3.01 22.77
N ASP A 414 8.82 3.16 23.52
CA ASP A 414 8.86 3.16 24.99
C ASP A 414 9.44 1.81 25.44
N GLU A 415 10.59 1.85 26.13
CA GLU A 415 11.11 0.69 26.84
C GLU A 415 10.22 0.44 28.07
N LYS A 416 9.93 -0.84 28.37
CA LYS A 416 9.14 -1.22 29.53
C LYS A 416 9.95 -1.09 30.81
#